data_c48f990df43859cd65afe6e79b500bc4
#
_entry.id   c48f990df43859cd65afe6e79b500bc4
#
_cell.length_a   1.000
_cell.length_b   1.000
_cell.length_c   1.000
_cell.angle_alpha   90.00
_cell.angle_beta   90.00
_cell.angle_gamma   90.00
#
_symmetry.space_group_name_H-M   'P 1'
#
loop_
_entity.id
_entity.type
_entity.pdbx_description
1 polymer ?
#
loop_
_entity_poly.entity_id
_entity_poly.type
_entity_poly.pdbx_seq_one_letter_code
_entity_poly.pdbx_strand_id
1 'polypeptide(L)'
;VGININPESRVKVNAGPAKHELVEQGWRSFLVKVNNQAGVTAELIASSPNSQPHAGSPQSQIGDRWLGLAMHNAQPLTKTLSGLALEYRIIQLYSRDAGKRDAKLSFDVGQGTQDLGFRSEINLLFDCKPARKLTLKVLDENGKPTTAGFEVRDKLGRVYPSQAKRLAPDFHFHPQIYRADGEHVKLPSGSYTVRNYRGPESIPQTRTITISDADITESFKVQRWIDPSLMGWWSGDHHIHAAGCAHYKNPTEGVHAPDMMRHCLGEDLKVGANLTWGPCFDYQKQFFTGKDDDVSQFPYLLRYDVEVSGFGSHQSGHLCLLRLNNQMYPGGESKHHWPKLCLNTLRWAKSQGALVGPAHSGWGLNQTGSALPTYEVPPFNGIGANEYIADVTHMVPGPDGKPVPAVDFLSMVDTPSVWELNIWYHTLNCGFRTRISGETDFPCIYDERVGLGRSYVKLDGRLTYNDWCEGIRAGRNYVGDGRSHLIDFQVDNVQMGVDGSELRLAKADTVLVTAKVAARLNDEPIPGLANRNYAQKPYWHIERARLEGTRKLPVEVLVNGYAIAKQD
;
A
#
# COMPACT_ATOMS: atom_id res chain seq x y z
N VAL A 1 4.59 20.65 25.76
CA VAL A 1 5.79 20.87 26.61
C VAL A 1 6.72 21.82 25.88
N GLY A 2 7.28 22.78 26.60
CA GLY A 2 8.35 23.65 26.13
C GLY A 2 9.68 23.29 26.80
N ILE A 3 10.75 23.21 26.02
CA ILE A 3 12.11 22.98 26.49
C ILE A 3 12.95 24.20 26.10
N ASN A 4 13.64 24.77 27.07
CA ASN A 4 14.60 25.85 26.85
C ASN A 4 16.00 25.30 27.17
N ILE A 5 16.90 25.38 26.22
CA ILE A 5 18.32 25.06 26.37
C ILE A 5 19.06 26.42 26.28
N ASN A 6 19.55 26.90 27.41
CA ASN A 6 20.25 28.17 27.45
C ASN A 6 21.67 28.06 26.83
N PRO A 7 22.38 29.19 26.61
CA PRO A 7 23.72 29.17 26.02
C PRO A 7 24.76 28.30 26.77
N GLU A 8 24.55 28.02 28.06
CA GLU A 8 25.39 27.14 28.87
C GLU A 8 24.95 25.67 28.78
N SER A 9 24.11 25.33 27.81
CA SER A 9 23.52 24.01 27.61
C SER A 9 22.64 23.50 28.76
N ARG A 10 22.17 24.36 29.64
CA ARG A 10 21.27 23.99 30.73
C ARG A 10 19.82 23.89 30.23
N VAL A 11 19.16 22.81 30.61
CA VAL A 11 17.79 22.51 30.22
C VAL A 11 16.80 22.99 31.26
N LYS A 12 15.76 23.70 30.82
CA LYS A 12 14.55 23.96 31.60
C LYS A 12 13.31 23.51 30.86
N VAL A 13 12.44 22.76 31.52
CA VAL A 13 11.18 22.26 31.00
C VAL A 13 10.02 23.03 31.61
N ASN A 14 9.02 23.36 30.80
CA ASN A 14 7.76 23.96 31.24
C ASN A 14 6.56 23.27 30.60
N ALA A 15 5.40 23.33 31.24
CA ALA A 15 4.15 22.90 30.66
C ALA A 15 3.79 23.85 29.50
N GLY A 16 3.62 23.32 28.32
CA GLY A 16 3.11 24.13 27.19
C GLY A 16 1.61 24.41 27.31
N PRO A 17 1.03 25.09 26.32
CA PRO A 17 -0.39 25.49 26.34
C PRO A 17 -1.36 24.34 26.01
N ALA A 18 -0.84 23.17 25.61
CA ALA A 18 -1.69 22.03 25.26
C ALA A 18 -2.43 21.48 26.50
N LYS A 19 -3.68 21.06 26.32
CA LYS A 19 -4.40 20.30 27.33
C LYS A 19 -3.72 18.96 27.56
N HIS A 20 -3.54 18.59 28.83
CA HIS A 20 -2.94 17.31 29.22
C HIS A 20 -4.01 16.21 29.19
N GLU A 21 -4.63 15.98 28.05
CA GLU A 21 -5.66 14.97 27.85
C GLU A 21 -5.09 13.74 27.14
N LEU A 22 -5.24 12.58 27.75
CA LEU A 22 -4.98 11.27 27.16
C LEU A 22 -6.29 10.52 26.95
N VAL A 23 -6.21 9.38 26.33
CA VAL A 23 -7.33 8.44 26.15
C VAL A 23 -6.93 7.09 26.70
N GLU A 24 -7.79 6.48 27.47
CA GLU A 24 -7.61 5.12 27.96
C GLU A 24 -7.31 4.16 26.80
N GLN A 25 -6.23 3.40 26.92
CA GLN A 25 -5.75 2.43 25.93
C GLN A 25 -5.53 3.04 24.54
N GLY A 26 -5.11 4.32 24.50
CA GLY A 26 -4.83 5.03 23.25
C GLY A 26 -3.55 5.85 23.30
N TRP A 27 -2.89 5.99 22.16
CA TRP A 27 -1.74 6.87 21.98
C TRP A 27 -2.17 8.28 21.59
N ARG A 28 -1.45 9.29 22.08
CA ARG A 28 -1.54 10.67 21.63
C ARG A 28 -0.16 11.26 21.37
N SER A 29 -0.07 12.07 20.33
CA SER A 29 1.15 12.80 19.98
C SER A 29 1.05 14.25 20.43
N PHE A 30 2.12 14.78 21.00
CA PHE A 30 2.24 16.16 21.42
C PHE A 30 3.51 16.78 20.85
N LEU A 31 3.39 18.04 20.41
CA LEU A 31 4.57 18.80 20.02
C LEU A 31 5.39 19.19 21.26
N VAL A 32 6.69 19.05 21.14
CA VAL A 32 7.69 19.56 22.06
C VAL A 32 8.38 20.73 21.36
N LYS A 33 8.15 21.96 21.85
CA LYS A 33 8.85 23.14 21.37
C LYS A 33 10.21 23.22 22.06
N VAL A 34 11.28 23.30 21.30
CA VAL A 34 12.65 23.41 21.81
C VAL A 34 13.24 24.74 21.40
N ASN A 35 13.50 25.62 22.37
CA ASN A 35 14.30 26.83 22.21
C ASN A 35 15.75 26.45 22.51
N ASN A 36 16.55 26.28 21.47
CA ASN A 36 17.91 25.72 21.55
C ASN A 36 18.95 26.84 21.36
N GLN A 37 19.15 27.66 22.39
CA GLN A 37 20.12 28.76 22.31
C GLN A 37 21.57 28.31 22.36
N ALA A 38 21.82 27.09 22.80
CA ALA A 38 23.16 26.50 22.86
C ALA A 38 23.60 25.80 21.54
N GLY A 39 22.70 25.69 20.55
CA GLY A 39 23.00 24.99 19.30
C GLY A 39 23.27 23.49 19.47
N VAL A 40 22.66 22.86 20.47
CA VAL A 40 22.83 21.42 20.75
C VAL A 40 22.33 20.57 19.57
N THR A 41 23.11 19.58 19.17
CA THR A 41 22.79 18.64 18.06
C THR A 41 22.61 17.19 18.52
N ALA A 42 22.47 16.94 19.82
CA ALA A 42 22.28 15.63 20.40
C ALA A 42 20.81 15.15 20.32
N GLU A 43 20.58 13.87 20.63
CA GLU A 43 19.24 13.31 20.75
C GLU A 43 18.49 13.94 21.95
N LEU A 44 17.24 14.31 21.73
CA LEU A 44 16.30 14.63 22.81
C LEU A 44 15.70 13.33 23.33
N ILE A 45 15.99 13.03 24.59
CA ILE A 45 15.53 11.82 25.28
C ILE A 45 14.43 12.20 26.27
N ALA A 46 13.29 11.55 26.21
CA ALA A 46 12.23 11.67 27.20
C ALA A 46 12.15 10.38 28.03
N SER A 47 11.94 10.51 29.32
CA SER A 47 11.75 9.40 30.24
C SER A 47 10.73 9.74 31.33
N SER A 48 10.21 8.72 32.00
CA SER A 48 9.28 8.87 33.12
C SER A 48 9.37 7.66 34.06
N PRO A 49 9.39 7.85 35.39
CA PRO A 49 9.27 6.74 36.33
C PRO A 49 7.88 6.08 36.28
N ASN A 50 6.87 6.78 35.74
CA ASN A 50 5.52 6.26 35.56
C ASN A 50 5.36 5.46 34.27
N SER A 51 6.39 5.41 33.41
CA SER A 51 6.29 4.71 32.13
C SER A 51 6.54 3.21 32.28
N GLN A 52 5.78 2.43 31.52
CA GLN A 52 6.00 1.00 31.33
C GLN A 52 7.28 0.77 30.54
N PRO A 53 7.98 -0.37 30.71
CA PRO A 53 9.14 -0.72 29.89
C PRO A 53 8.80 -0.70 28.38
N HIS A 54 7.62 -1.20 28.02
CA HIS A 54 6.99 -1.06 26.71
C HIS A 54 5.46 -1.19 26.86
N ALA A 55 4.70 -0.64 25.92
CA ALA A 55 3.25 -0.83 25.88
C ALA A 55 2.91 -2.33 25.75
N GLY A 56 2.01 -2.83 26.55
CA GLY A 56 1.64 -4.25 26.57
C GLY A 56 2.49 -5.15 27.49
N SER A 57 3.42 -4.59 28.26
CA SER A 57 4.12 -5.37 29.31
C SER A 57 3.12 -6.04 30.27
N PRO A 58 3.36 -7.30 30.70
CA PRO A 58 2.52 -7.97 31.68
C PRO A 58 2.42 -7.19 32.99
N GLN A 59 1.26 -7.26 33.65
CA GLN A 59 1.01 -6.55 34.92
C GLN A 59 2.07 -6.82 35.99
N SER A 60 2.62 -8.03 36.04
CA SER A 60 3.71 -8.38 36.94
C SER A 60 5.01 -7.61 36.72
N GLN A 61 5.21 -7.08 35.50
CA GLN A 61 6.40 -6.29 35.14
C GLN A 61 6.18 -4.79 35.23
N ILE A 62 4.94 -4.32 35.12
CA ILE A 62 4.62 -2.89 35.09
C ILE A 62 4.24 -2.32 36.45
N GLY A 63 3.75 -3.13 37.39
CA GLY A 63 3.28 -2.62 38.68
C GLY A 63 2.25 -1.50 38.51
N ASP A 64 2.48 -0.35 39.16
CA ASP A 64 1.61 0.84 39.06
C ASP A 64 1.91 1.75 37.86
N ARG A 65 2.85 1.36 36.98
CA ARG A 65 3.20 2.14 35.79
C ARG A 65 2.07 2.12 34.78
N TRP A 66 1.48 3.26 34.58
CA TRP A 66 0.28 3.41 33.75
C TRP A 66 0.54 4.10 32.40
N LEU A 67 1.69 4.79 32.27
CA LEU A 67 2.07 5.61 31.13
C LEU A 67 2.91 4.82 30.12
N GLY A 68 2.59 4.92 28.84
CA GLY A 68 3.51 4.60 27.76
C GLY A 68 4.15 5.89 27.23
N LEU A 69 5.44 5.87 26.94
CA LEU A 69 6.18 7.05 26.50
C LEU A 69 7.17 6.68 25.39
N ALA A 70 7.16 7.46 24.30
CA ALA A 70 8.16 7.35 23.25
C ALA A 70 8.40 8.72 22.60
N MET A 71 9.64 8.98 22.21
CA MET A 71 9.94 10.06 21.26
C MET A 71 9.69 9.53 19.84
N HIS A 72 8.98 10.31 19.03
CA HIS A 72 8.87 10.03 17.60
C HIS A 72 10.26 10.12 16.96
N ASN A 73 10.58 9.16 16.10
CA ASN A 73 11.89 9.09 15.46
C ASN A 73 11.77 8.57 14.03
N ALA A 74 11.05 9.31 13.19
CA ALA A 74 10.97 9.07 11.75
C ALA A 74 11.05 10.41 11.01
N GLN A 75 11.56 10.39 9.79
CA GLN A 75 11.62 11.59 8.95
C GLN A 75 10.22 12.18 8.73
N PRO A 76 10.09 13.52 8.64
CA PRO A 76 11.15 14.54 8.76
C PRO A 76 11.47 14.96 10.22
N LEU A 77 10.76 14.46 11.22
CA LEU A 77 10.90 14.85 12.63
C LEU A 77 11.54 13.71 13.45
N THR A 78 12.84 13.57 13.34
CA THR A 78 13.61 12.65 14.19
C THR A 78 13.76 13.21 15.61
N LYS A 79 14.18 12.37 16.56
CA LYS A 79 14.46 12.81 17.94
C LYS A 79 15.76 13.61 18.09
N THR A 80 16.66 13.60 17.10
CA THR A 80 17.92 14.35 17.12
C THR A 80 17.67 15.83 16.88
N LEU A 81 18.20 16.71 17.73
CA LEU A 81 18.18 18.15 17.55
C LEU A 81 19.11 18.55 16.40
N SER A 82 18.74 19.58 15.66
CA SER A 82 19.50 20.04 14.49
C SER A 82 20.41 21.23 14.79
N GLY A 83 20.37 21.78 15.99
CA GLY A 83 21.12 22.97 16.40
C GLY A 83 20.45 24.28 16.05
N LEU A 84 19.26 24.26 15.43
CA LEU A 84 18.50 25.47 15.17
C LEU A 84 17.97 26.11 16.47
N ALA A 85 17.95 27.43 16.52
CA ALA A 85 17.50 28.16 17.72
C ALA A 85 16.05 27.83 18.13
N LEU A 86 15.22 27.47 17.19
CA LEU A 86 13.85 26.99 17.41
C LEU A 86 13.60 25.71 16.63
N GLU A 87 13.23 24.66 17.34
CA GLU A 87 12.93 23.35 16.77
C GLU A 87 11.66 22.76 17.38
N TYR A 88 11.09 21.77 16.69
CA TYR A 88 9.97 21.00 17.19
C TYR A 88 10.31 19.51 17.13
N ARG A 89 9.86 18.78 18.17
CA ARG A 89 9.91 17.31 18.25
C ARG A 89 8.54 16.80 18.63
N ILE A 90 8.33 15.50 18.55
CA ILE A 90 7.07 14.86 18.92
C ILE A 90 7.32 13.85 20.02
N ILE A 91 6.59 14.01 21.14
CA ILE A 91 6.46 12.98 22.16
C ILE A 91 5.12 12.26 22.00
N GLN A 92 5.14 10.95 22.10
CA GLN A 92 3.98 10.09 22.04
C GLN A 92 3.73 9.49 23.42
N LEU A 93 2.50 9.68 23.92
CA LEU A 93 2.09 9.20 25.23
C LEU A 93 0.88 8.27 25.10
N TYR A 94 0.88 7.20 25.87
CA TYR A 94 -0.19 6.23 25.99
C TYR A 94 -0.68 6.17 27.42
N SER A 95 -1.97 6.04 27.64
CA SER A 95 -2.54 5.76 28.95
C SER A 95 -3.12 4.36 29.02
N ARG A 96 -2.70 3.56 30.00
CA ARG A 96 -3.34 2.27 30.30
C ARG A 96 -4.73 2.45 30.89
N ASP A 97 -4.88 3.44 31.78
CA ASP A 97 -6.04 3.61 32.64
C ASP A 97 -6.77 4.93 32.35
N ALA A 98 -8.05 5.00 32.70
CA ALA A 98 -8.82 6.22 32.75
C ALA A 98 -8.64 7.00 34.08
N GLY A 99 -9.10 8.26 34.10
CA GLY A 99 -9.13 9.13 35.29
C GLY A 99 -7.98 10.10 35.38
N LYS A 100 -7.90 10.81 36.50
CA LYS A 100 -6.80 11.77 36.77
C LYS A 100 -5.55 11.01 37.16
N ARG A 101 -4.43 11.31 36.47
CA ARG A 101 -3.16 10.60 36.64
C ARG A 101 -2.00 11.61 36.67
N ASP A 102 -1.18 11.55 37.68
CA ASP A 102 0.06 12.32 37.75
C ASP A 102 1.20 11.59 37.08
N ALA A 103 2.01 12.30 36.30
CA ALA A 103 3.26 11.77 35.75
C ALA A 103 4.37 12.81 35.82
N LYS A 104 5.56 12.32 36.15
CA LYS A 104 6.80 13.06 36.05
C LYS A 104 7.43 12.77 34.69
N LEU A 105 7.59 13.79 33.86
CA LEU A 105 8.31 13.69 32.58
C LEU A 105 9.67 14.34 32.72
N SER A 106 10.71 13.63 32.34
CA SER A 106 12.09 14.09 32.32
C SER A 106 12.57 14.20 30.88
N PHE A 107 13.28 15.27 30.55
CA PHE A 107 13.90 15.48 29.25
C PHE A 107 15.39 15.69 29.40
N ASP A 108 16.17 15.02 28.55
CA ASP A 108 17.61 15.00 28.49
C ASP A 108 18.07 15.29 27.07
N VAL A 109 19.13 16.06 26.89
CA VAL A 109 19.69 16.38 25.57
C VAL A 109 20.96 15.59 25.24
N GLY A 110 21.25 14.54 26.00
CA GLY A 110 22.21 13.48 25.65
C GLY A 110 23.68 13.90 25.46
N GLN A 111 24.08 15.06 25.90
CA GLN A 111 25.49 15.48 25.88
C GLN A 111 26.18 15.09 27.17
N GLY A 112 26.32 13.89 27.38
CA GLY A 112 27.33 13.04 27.94
C GLY A 112 28.18 13.43 29.11
N THR A 113 27.82 14.10 30.13
CA THR A 113 28.33 13.90 31.48
C THR A 113 27.15 13.93 32.45
N GLN A 114 27.28 13.28 33.58
CA GLN A 114 26.26 13.29 34.63
C GLN A 114 26.03 14.68 35.25
N ASP A 115 26.39 15.74 34.55
CA ASP A 115 26.21 17.09 34.98
C ASP A 115 24.73 17.47 34.99
N LEU A 116 24.27 17.95 36.13
CA LEU A 116 22.91 18.27 36.51
C LEU A 116 22.19 19.30 35.59
N GLY A 117 22.88 19.88 34.62
CA GLY A 117 22.34 20.89 33.72
C GLY A 117 21.65 20.36 32.45
N PHE A 118 21.98 19.14 31.99
CA PHE A 118 21.48 18.62 30.71
C PHE A 118 20.12 17.94 30.81
N ARG A 119 19.59 17.77 32.00
CA ARG A 119 18.31 17.15 32.31
C ARG A 119 17.41 18.07 33.11
N SER A 120 16.14 18.07 32.79
CA SER A 120 15.10 18.75 33.58
C SER A 120 13.82 17.93 33.58
N GLU A 121 13.00 18.14 34.59
CA GLU A 121 11.77 17.38 34.82
C GLU A 121 10.57 18.31 35.06
N ILE A 122 9.39 17.77 34.79
CA ILE A 122 8.11 18.43 35.08
C ILE A 122 7.08 17.42 35.54
N ASN A 123 6.31 17.78 36.57
CA ASN A 123 5.15 17.01 36.98
C ASN A 123 3.92 17.55 36.25
N LEU A 124 3.17 16.66 35.62
CA LEU A 124 1.96 16.97 34.87
C LEU A 124 0.79 16.11 35.35
N LEU A 125 -0.35 16.75 35.57
CA LEU A 125 -1.61 16.07 35.83
C LEU A 125 -2.32 15.84 34.50
N PHE A 126 -2.52 14.58 34.15
CA PHE A 126 -3.26 14.16 32.95
C PHE A 126 -4.71 13.84 33.27
N ASP A 127 -5.60 14.23 32.36
CA ASP A 127 -6.99 13.82 32.33
C ASP A 127 -7.15 12.71 31.28
N CYS A 128 -7.09 11.47 31.76
CA CYS A 128 -7.21 10.27 30.90
C CYS A 128 -8.68 9.94 30.70
N LYS A 129 -9.21 10.29 29.52
CA LYS A 129 -10.61 10.08 29.18
C LYS A 129 -10.91 8.59 29.04
N PRO A 130 -11.99 8.06 29.67
CA PRO A 130 -12.39 6.68 29.47
C PRO A 130 -12.78 6.44 28.01
N ALA A 131 -12.46 5.25 27.50
CA ALA A 131 -12.82 4.82 26.17
C ALA A 131 -14.00 3.84 26.20
N ARG A 132 -14.98 4.08 25.32
CA ARG A 132 -16.17 3.25 25.12
C ARG A 132 -16.02 2.45 23.83
N LYS A 133 -16.64 1.29 23.77
CA LYS A 133 -16.64 0.46 22.58
C LYS A 133 -17.70 0.94 21.60
N LEU A 134 -17.27 1.26 20.39
CA LEU A 134 -18.15 1.32 19.22
C LEU A 134 -18.04 -0.03 18.51
N THR A 135 -19.02 -0.90 18.71
CA THR A 135 -19.11 -2.18 18.00
C THR A 135 -19.66 -1.94 16.60
N LEU A 136 -18.98 -2.49 15.59
CA LEU A 136 -19.29 -2.31 14.18
C LEU A 136 -20.04 -3.55 13.68
N LYS A 137 -21.32 -3.40 13.34
CA LYS A 137 -22.06 -4.40 12.58
C LYS A 137 -21.83 -4.14 11.09
N VAL A 138 -20.98 -4.95 10.46
CA VAL A 138 -20.51 -4.71 9.08
C VAL A 138 -21.16 -5.70 8.13
N LEU A 139 -22.00 -5.20 7.23
CA LEU A 139 -22.77 -6.01 6.29
C LEU A 139 -22.39 -5.66 4.84
N ASP A 140 -22.32 -6.68 3.98
CA ASP A 140 -22.20 -6.50 2.54
C ASP A 140 -23.51 -5.95 1.93
N GLU A 141 -23.51 -5.74 0.60
CA GLU A 141 -24.69 -5.30 -0.16
C GLU A 141 -25.88 -6.26 -0.06
N ASN A 142 -25.65 -7.53 0.24
CA ASN A 142 -26.67 -8.56 0.40
C ASN A 142 -27.10 -8.73 1.88
N GLY A 143 -26.50 -7.98 2.80
CA GLY A 143 -26.79 -8.04 4.23
C GLY A 143 -26.07 -9.17 4.96
N LYS A 144 -25.05 -9.78 4.38
CA LYS A 144 -24.20 -10.79 5.04
C LYS A 144 -23.04 -10.13 5.77
N PRO A 145 -22.57 -10.72 6.88
CA PRO A 145 -21.38 -10.26 7.58
C PRO A 145 -20.16 -10.15 6.65
N THR A 146 -19.40 -9.07 6.75
CA THR A 146 -18.22 -8.84 5.93
C THR A 146 -17.15 -8.03 6.66
N THR A 147 -16.05 -7.72 5.97
CA THR A 147 -14.99 -6.80 6.41
C THR A 147 -15.04 -5.55 5.56
N ALA A 148 -14.85 -4.38 6.16
CA ALA A 148 -14.81 -3.09 5.47
C ALA A 148 -13.71 -2.19 6.04
N GLY A 149 -13.32 -1.18 5.26
CA GLY A 149 -12.44 -0.09 5.67
C GLY A 149 -13.23 0.98 6.45
N PHE A 150 -12.61 1.50 7.51
CA PHE A 150 -13.15 2.56 8.36
C PHE A 150 -12.12 3.64 8.58
N GLU A 151 -12.55 4.89 8.50
CA GLU A 151 -11.80 6.04 8.91
C GLU A 151 -12.64 6.82 9.94
N VAL A 152 -12.15 6.90 11.18
CA VAL A 152 -12.86 7.52 12.30
C VAL A 152 -12.11 8.78 12.71
N ARG A 153 -12.76 9.94 12.61
CA ARG A 153 -12.16 11.24 12.97
C ARG A 153 -13.02 12.01 13.95
N ASP A 154 -12.37 12.66 14.91
CA ASP A 154 -13.05 13.63 15.77
C ASP A 154 -13.17 15.02 15.10
N LYS A 155 -13.77 15.98 15.81
CA LYS A 155 -13.96 17.36 15.34
C LYS A 155 -12.67 18.12 15.05
N LEU A 156 -11.53 17.67 15.58
CA LEU A 156 -10.21 18.22 15.31
C LEU A 156 -9.47 17.48 14.19
N GLY A 157 -10.13 16.54 13.52
CA GLY A 157 -9.54 15.73 12.46
C GLY A 157 -8.61 14.61 12.96
N ARG A 158 -8.50 14.38 14.27
CA ARG A 158 -7.67 13.31 14.83
C ARG A 158 -8.27 11.95 14.52
N VAL A 159 -7.43 11.03 14.07
CA VAL A 159 -7.81 9.67 13.67
C VAL A 159 -7.86 8.72 14.87
N TYR A 160 -8.81 7.82 14.87
CA TYR A 160 -8.99 6.79 15.90
C TYR A 160 -9.08 5.38 15.30
N PRO A 161 -8.39 4.38 15.89
CA PRO A 161 -7.33 4.53 16.88
C PRO A 161 -6.24 5.48 16.36
N SER A 162 -5.49 6.13 17.28
CA SER A 162 -4.37 6.97 16.86
C SER A 162 -3.41 6.16 15.95
N GLN A 163 -2.88 6.81 14.91
CA GLN A 163 -1.89 6.16 14.02
C GLN A 163 -0.56 5.87 14.74
N ALA A 164 -0.29 6.57 15.85
CA ALA A 164 0.94 6.37 16.62
C ALA A 164 1.05 4.93 17.12
N LYS A 165 2.17 4.29 16.81
CA LYS A 165 2.51 2.92 17.27
C LYS A 165 1.52 1.83 16.83
N ARG A 166 0.75 2.04 15.76
CA ARG A 166 -0.04 0.97 15.17
C ARG A 166 0.87 -0.14 14.66
N LEU A 167 0.43 -1.37 14.83
CA LEU A 167 0.99 -2.58 14.25
C LEU A 167 -0.08 -3.28 13.43
N ALA A 168 0.32 -4.17 12.53
CA ALA A 168 -0.61 -4.97 11.75
C ALA A 168 -1.71 -5.61 12.63
N PRO A 169 -2.96 -5.66 12.16
CA PRO A 169 -3.43 -5.30 10.82
C PRO A 169 -3.65 -3.79 10.59
N ASP A 170 -3.50 -2.95 11.62
CA ASP A 170 -3.70 -1.50 11.55
C ASP A 170 -2.35 -0.80 11.39
N PHE A 171 -2.06 -0.27 10.22
CA PHE A 171 -0.78 0.39 9.97
C PHE A 171 -0.76 1.84 10.44
N HIS A 172 0.43 2.31 10.84
CA HIS A 172 0.65 3.69 11.30
C HIS A 172 0.72 4.71 10.16
N PHE A 173 0.99 4.28 8.93
CA PHE A 173 1.24 5.17 7.80
C PHE A 173 -0.03 5.55 7.02
N HIS A 174 -1.18 4.89 7.25
CA HIS A 174 -2.46 5.31 6.69
C HIS A 174 -3.56 5.50 7.77
N PRO A 175 -4.58 6.33 7.51
CA PRO A 175 -5.59 6.68 8.52
C PRO A 175 -6.62 5.57 8.75
N GLN A 176 -6.95 4.77 7.73
CA GLN A 176 -7.98 3.75 7.81
C GLN A 176 -7.56 2.54 8.64
N ILE A 177 -8.57 1.80 9.07
CA ILE A 177 -8.49 0.49 9.68
C ILE A 177 -9.47 -0.44 8.99
N TYR A 178 -9.22 -1.75 9.03
CA TYR A 178 -10.15 -2.75 8.50
C TYR A 178 -10.77 -3.53 9.64
N ARG A 179 -12.12 -3.62 9.65
CA ARG A 179 -12.86 -4.32 10.68
C ARG A 179 -13.89 -5.27 10.08
N ALA A 180 -13.93 -6.48 10.64
CA ALA A 180 -14.97 -7.45 10.38
C ALA A 180 -16.22 -7.17 11.20
N ASP A 181 -17.33 -7.81 10.83
CA ASP A 181 -18.58 -7.75 11.58
C ASP A 181 -18.38 -8.16 13.05
N GLY A 182 -18.92 -7.38 13.97
CA GLY A 182 -18.83 -7.58 15.42
C GLY A 182 -17.54 -7.06 16.08
N GLU A 183 -16.54 -6.63 15.31
CA GLU A 183 -15.35 -5.99 15.88
C GLU A 183 -15.64 -4.56 16.36
N HIS A 184 -14.74 -3.97 17.14
CA HIS A 184 -14.97 -2.66 17.74
C HIS A 184 -13.79 -1.71 17.64
N VAL A 185 -14.08 -0.43 17.82
CA VAL A 185 -13.10 0.64 18.03
C VAL A 185 -13.36 1.27 19.39
N LYS A 186 -12.32 1.58 20.16
CA LYS A 186 -12.43 2.30 21.43
C LYS A 186 -12.32 3.79 21.21
N LEU A 187 -13.32 4.53 21.70
CA LEU A 187 -13.44 5.98 21.52
C LEU A 187 -13.80 6.66 22.85
N PRO A 188 -13.18 7.78 23.22
CA PRO A 188 -13.70 8.61 24.30
C PRO A 188 -15.05 9.21 23.93
N SER A 189 -15.83 9.65 24.93
CA SER A 189 -17.08 10.37 24.68
C SER A 189 -16.84 11.58 23.78
N GLY A 190 -17.70 11.72 22.76
CA GLY A 190 -17.55 12.75 21.75
C GLY A 190 -18.33 12.48 20.47
N SER A 191 -18.17 13.37 19.49
CA SER A 191 -18.79 13.24 18.17
C SER A 191 -17.71 12.95 17.14
N TYR A 192 -17.95 11.94 16.30
CA TYR A 192 -17.00 11.41 15.33
C TYR A 192 -17.61 11.36 13.95
N THR A 193 -16.84 11.76 12.95
CA THR A 193 -17.13 11.46 11.55
C THR A 193 -16.56 10.08 11.23
N VAL A 194 -17.42 9.16 10.83
CA VAL A 194 -17.04 7.80 10.43
C VAL A 194 -17.30 7.65 8.95
N ARG A 195 -16.24 7.39 8.19
CA ARG A 195 -16.29 7.04 6.78
C ARG A 195 -16.07 5.54 6.66
N ASN A 196 -16.93 4.83 5.92
CA ASN A 196 -16.77 3.41 5.63
C ASN A 196 -16.87 3.12 4.14
N TYR A 197 -16.18 2.08 3.68
CA TYR A 197 -16.14 1.63 2.29
C TYR A 197 -15.62 0.18 2.22
N ARG A 198 -15.75 -0.45 1.06
CA ARG A 198 -15.18 -1.78 0.81
C ARG A 198 -14.64 -1.85 -0.62
N GLY A 199 -13.38 -1.47 -0.77
CA GLY A 199 -12.72 -1.38 -2.06
C GLY A 199 -13.27 -0.31 -3.00
N PRO A 200 -12.68 -0.17 -4.20
CA PRO A 200 -13.03 0.87 -5.16
C PRO A 200 -14.38 0.67 -5.83
N GLU A 201 -14.90 -0.55 -5.88
CA GLU A 201 -16.24 -0.88 -6.43
C GLU A 201 -17.38 -0.54 -5.47
N SER A 202 -17.08 -0.07 -4.25
CA SER A 202 -18.08 0.43 -3.30
C SER A 202 -18.20 1.95 -3.33
N ILE A 203 -19.36 2.43 -2.86
CA ILE A 203 -19.62 3.84 -2.63
C ILE A 203 -19.27 4.16 -1.19
N PRO A 204 -18.24 4.97 -0.91
CA PRO A 204 -17.92 5.39 0.44
C PRO A 204 -19.10 6.13 1.08
N GLN A 205 -19.40 5.81 2.31
CA GLN A 205 -20.44 6.45 3.10
C GLN A 205 -19.80 7.19 4.27
N THR A 206 -20.32 8.35 4.61
CA THR A 206 -19.84 9.15 5.74
C THR A 206 -21.01 9.55 6.60
N ARG A 207 -20.91 9.34 7.92
CA ARG A 207 -21.90 9.77 8.89
C ARG A 207 -21.28 10.20 10.20
N THR A 208 -22.02 10.97 10.98
CA THR A 208 -21.61 11.38 12.32
C THR A 208 -22.19 10.42 13.35
N ILE A 209 -21.35 9.96 14.29
CA ILE A 209 -21.72 9.10 15.42
C ILE A 209 -21.32 9.82 16.69
N THR A 210 -22.21 9.79 17.69
CA THR A 210 -21.95 10.35 19.02
C THR A 210 -21.77 9.23 20.02
N ILE A 211 -20.64 9.22 20.71
CA ILE A 211 -20.32 8.34 21.81
C ILE A 211 -20.61 9.07 23.12
N SER A 212 -21.48 8.53 23.93
CA SER A 212 -21.78 8.97 25.29
C SER A 212 -20.93 8.17 26.30
N ASP A 213 -21.47 7.96 27.50
CA ASP A 213 -20.80 7.22 28.57
C ASP A 213 -21.03 5.70 28.54
N ALA A 214 -21.63 5.18 27.46
CA ALA A 214 -21.92 3.76 27.28
C ALA A 214 -21.32 3.22 25.99
N ASP A 215 -21.08 1.91 25.95
CA ASP A 215 -20.76 1.18 24.75
C ASP A 215 -21.97 1.18 23.81
N ILE A 216 -21.74 1.30 22.51
CA ILE A 216 -22.79 1.31 21.48
C ILE A 216 -22.48 0.35 20.34
N THR A 217 -23.51 -0.04 19.61
CA THR A 217 -23.39 -0.81 18.36
C THR A 217 -23.99 -0.01 17.21
N GLU A 218 -23.24 0.08 16.11
CA GLU A 218 -23.67 0.77 14.90
C GLU A 218 -23.58 -0.14 13.69
N SER A 219 -24.61 -0.09 12.82
CA SER A 219 -24.67 -0.93 11.63
C SER A 219 -24.19 -0.17 10.39
N PHE A 220 -23.31 -0.80 9.61
CA PHE A 220 -22.74 -0.29 8.37
C PHE A 220 -23.01 -1.31 7.26
N LYS A 221 -23.78 -0.91 6.27
CA LYS A 221 -24.05 -1.73 5.09
C LYS A 221 -23.28 -1.16 3.90
N VAL A 222 -22.44 -1.99 3.28
CA VAL A 222 -21.71 -1.62 2.07
C VAL A 222 -22.69 -1.31 0.93
N GLN A 223 -22.43 -0.25 0.19
CA GLN A 223 -23.13 0.06 -1.05
C GLN A 223 -22.16 -0.17 -2.22
N ARG A 224 -22.56 -0.99 -3.17
CA ARG A 224 -21.75 -1.31 -4.34
C ARG A 224 -22.31 -0.58 -5.57
N TRP A 225 -21.43 -0.02 -6.40
CA TRP A 225 -21.84 0.60 -7.67
C TRP A 225 -21.61 -0.31 -8.88
N ILE A 226 -20.65 -1.23 -8.77
CA ILE A 226 -20.39 -2.28 -9.76
C ILE A 226 -19.83 -3.53 -9.05
N ASP A 227 -20.09 -4.70 -9.61
CA ASP A 227 -19.47 -5.95 -9.20
C ASP A 227 -18.96 -6.71 -10.44
N PRO A 228 -17.69 -6.52 -10.81
CA PRO A 228 -17.10 -7.20 -11.95
C PRO A 228 -17.10 -8.73 -11.81
N SER A 229 -17.06 -9.25 -10.59
CA SER A 229 -17.03 -10.71 -10.33
C SER A 229 -18.30 -11.43 -10.80
N LEU A 230 -19.46 -10.75 -10.74
CA LEU A 230 -20.72 -11.27 -11.29
C LEU A 230 -20.70 -11.44 -12.81
N MET A 231 -19.78 -10.75 -13.47
CA MET A 231 -19.54 -10.84 -14.91
C MET A 231 -18.31 -11.72 -15.24
N GLY A 232 -17.78 -12.44 -14.24
CA GLY A 232 -16.61 -13.32 -14.38
C GLY A 232 -15.27 -12.58 -14.42
N TRP A 233 -15.21 -11.29 -14.02
CA TRP A 233 -13.98 -10.51 -13.95
C TRP A 233 -13.46 -10.44 -12.52
N TRP A 234 -12.31 -11.07 -12.26
CA TRP A 234 -11.76 -11.25 -10.93
C TRP A 234 -10.56 -10.33 -10.69
N SER A 235 -10.71 -9.43 -9.72
CA SER A 235 -9.66 -8.48 -9.34
C SER A 235 -8.49 -9.17 -8.65
N GLY A 236 -7.27 -8.68 -8.91
CA GLY A 236 -6.08 -9.11 -8.20
C GLY A 236 -4.96 -8.08 -8.31
N ASP A 237 -4.09 -8.10 -7.32
CA ASP A 237 -2.85 -7.33 -7.26
C ASP A 237 -1.69 -8.34 -7.25
N HIS A 238 -0.87 -8.29 -8.29
CA HIS A 238 0.20 -9.27 -8.45
C HIS A 238 1.45 -8.94 -7.63
N HIS A 239 1.48 -7.79 -6.97
CA HIS A 239 2.65 -7.34 -6.24
C HIS A 239 2.26 -6.60 -4.95
N ILE A 240 2.13 -7.36 -3.88
CA ILE A 240 1.98 -6.85 -2.52
C ILE A 240 3.01 -7.54 -1.62
N HIS A 241 3.54 -6.83 -0.64
CA HIS A 241 4.51 -7.40 0.29
C HIS A 241 3.84 -7.86 1.58
N ALA A 242 4.15 -9.09 2.00
CA ALA A 242 3.77 -9.60 3.30
C ALA A 242 4.78 -9.18 4.38
N ALA A 243 5.20 -7.93 4.33
CA ALA A 243 6.06 -7.28 5.32
C ALA A 243 5.84 -5.77 5.23
N GLY A 244 6.11 -5.05 6.29
CA GLY A 244 5.88 -3.60 6.36
C GLY A 244 6.84 -2.76 5.51
N CYS A 245 7.62 -3.35 4.63
CA CYS A 245 8.64 -2.69 3.82
C CYS A 245 9.55 -1.81 4.70
N ALA A 246 9.93 -0.61 4.25
CA ALA A 246 10.73 0.34 5.02
C ALA A 246 9.94 1.11 6.10
N HIS A 247 8.64 0.90 6.25
CA HIS A 247 7.80 1.58 7.25
C HIS A 247 8.07 1.13 8.68
N TYR A 248 8.53 -0.10 8.88
CA TYR A 248 8.92 -0.66 10.18
C TYR A 248 10.42 -0.90 10.25
N LYS A 249 11.02 -0.65 11.44
CA LYS A 249 12.45 -0.93 11.67
C LYS A 249 12.75 -2.42 11.65
N ASN A 250 11.84 -3.21 12.22
CA ASN A 250 11.87 -4.65 12.13
C ASN A 250 10.84 -5.10 11.10
N PRO A 251 11.26 -5.59 9.95
CA PRO A 251 10.33 -6.00 8.90
C PRO A 251 9.43 -7.18 9.28
N THR A 252 9.76 -7.92 10.35
CA THR A 252 8.88 -8.97 10.89
C THR A 252 7.69 -8.41 11.66
N GLU A 253 7.70 -7.12 12.02
CA GLU A 253 6.55 -6.38 12.57
C GLU A 253 5.56 -5.94 11.47
N GLY A 254 5.85 -6.27 10.23
CA GLY A 254 5.02 -5.95 9.09
C GLY A 254 3.81 -6.87 8.95
N VAL A 255 3.41 -7.15 7.72
CA VAL A 255 2.20 -7.89 7.39
C VAL A 255 2.49 -9.38 7.27
N HIS A 256 1.74 -10.19 8.00
CA HIS A 256 1.66 -11.63 7.81
C HIS A 256 0.38 -11.99 7.04
N ALA A 257 0.27 -13.24 6.56
CA ALA A 257 -0.85 -13.69 5.75
C ALA A 257 -2.24 -13.37 6.33
N PRO A 258 -2.53 -13.59 7.63
CA PRO A 258 -3.84 -13.22 8.21
C PRO A 258 -4.12 -11.71 8.16
N ASP A 259 -3.09 -10.88 8.39
CA ASP A 259 -3.23 -9.42 8.35
C ASP A 259 -3.46 -8.95 6.92
N MET A 260 -2.69 -9.49 5.95
CA MET A 260 -2.85 -9.15 4.54
C MET A 260 -4.21 -9.62 4.00
N MET A 261 -4.69 -10.79 4.40
CA MET A 261 -6.04 -11.24 4.04
C MET A 261 -7.10 -10.27 4.54
N ARG A 262 -6.95 -9.69 5.75
CA ARG A 262 -7.86 -8.65 6.27
C ARG A 262 -7.89 -7.43 5.35
N HIS A 263 -6.74 -7.00 4.83
CA HIS A 263 -6.66 -5.91 3.87
C HIS A 263 -7.34 -6.28 2.54
N CYS A 264 -7.08 -7.48 2.01
CA CYS A 264 -7.73 -7.97 0.80
C CYS A 264 -9.27 -8.02 0.95
N LEU A 265 -9.76 -8.50 2.07
CA LEU A 265 -11.20 -8.53 2.38
C LEU A 265 -11.80 -7.13 2.46
N GLY A 266 -11.11 -6.20 3.12
CA GLY A 266 -11.56 -4.83 3.31
C GLY A 266 -11.52 -3.99 2.02
N GLU A 267 -10.61 -4.30 1.11
CA GLU A 267 -10.48 -3.66 -0.20
C GLU A 267 -11.18 -4.44 -1.32
N ASP A 268 -11.88 -5.51 -0.99
CA ASP A 268 -12.57 -6.42 -1.95
C ASP A 268 -11.65 -6.94 -3.07
N LEU A 269 -10.37 -7.15 -2.74
CA LEU A 269 -9.35 -7.66 -3.64
C LEU A 269 -9.37 -9.18 -3.64
N LYS A 270 -9.71 -9.81 -4.77
CA LYS A 270 -9.95 -11.25 -4.84
C LYS A 270 -8.66 -12.07 -4.85
N VAL A 271 -7.59 -11.56 -5.47
CA VAL A 271 -6.29 -12.22 -5.52
C VAL A 271 -5.22 -11.27 -4.99
N GLY A 272 -4.48 -11.71 -3.98
CA GLY A 272 -3.30 -11.03 -3.47
C GLY A 272 -2.06 -11.92 -3.65
N ALA A 273 -1.09 -11.50 -4.45
CA ALA A 273 0.20 -12.15 -4.53
C ALA A 273 1.17 -11.50 -3.55
N ASN A 274 1.38 -12.17 -2.42
CA ASN A 274 2.36 -11.73 -1.43
C ASN A 274 3.76 -12.03 -1.93
N LEU A 275 4.51 -11.02 -2.33
CA LEU A 275 5.87 -11.19 -2.78
C LEU A 275 6.87 -10.95 -1.64
N THR A 276 8.02 -11.59 -1.75
CA THR A 276 9.12 -11.33 -0.81
C THR A 276 9.68 -9.94 -1.03
N TRP A 277 9.93 -9.22 0.08
CA TRP A 277 10.73 -8.01 0.05
C TRP A 277 12.20 -8.37 0.32
N GLY A 278 13.12 -7.95 -0.52
CA GLY A 278 14.52 -8.40 -0.50
C GLY A 278 15.22 -8.34 0.85
N PRO A 279 15.14 -7.25 1.63
CA PRO A 279 15.69 -7.20 2.99
C PRO A 279 15.11 -8.26 3.94
N CYS A 280 13.86 -8.71 3.70
CA CYS A 280 13.16 -9.71 4.51
C CYS A 280 13.15 -11.12 3.93
N PHE A 281 13.74 -11.36 2.76
CA PHE A 281 13.63 -12.64 2.03
C PHE A 281 13.92 -13.85 2.94
N ASP A 282 15.04 -13.83 3.67
CA ASP A 282 15.44 -14.94 4.51
C ASP A 282 14.49 -15.21 5.69
N TYR A 283 13.68 -14.23 6.08
CA TYR A 283 12.57 -14.41 7.02
C TYR A 283 11.32 -14.93 6.31
N GLN A 284 10.96 -14.33 5.16
CA GLN A 284 9.71 -14.63 4.46
C GLN A 284 9.71 -16.00 3.78
N LYS A 285 10.86 -16.56 3.43
CA LYS A 285 10.96 -17.90 2.82
C LYS A 285 10.31 -19.02 3.65
N GLN A 286 10.14 -18.83 4.98
CA GLN A 286 9.42 -19.78 5.83
C GLN A 286 7.95 -19.96 5.45
N PHE A 287 7.38 -19.02 4.72
CA PHE A 287 5.98 -19.06 4.26
C PHE A 287 5.83 -19.69 2.86
N PHE A 288 6.93 -20.14 2.26
CA PHE A 288 6.90 -20.77 0.95
C PHE A 288 6.28 -22.18 1.02
N THR A 289 5.17 -22.35 0.32
CA THR A 289 4.44 -23.64 0.27
C THR A 289 4.22 -24.11 -1.16
N GLY A 290 4.48 -23.29 -2.18
CA GLY A 290 4.18 -23.57 -3.58
C GLY A 290 2.69 -23.64 -3.92
N LYS A 291 1.81 -23.23 -3.01
CA LYS A 291 0.34 -23.25 -3.15
C LYS A 291 -0.30 -22.03 -2.47
N ASP A 292 -1.60 -21.88 -2.60
CA ASP A 292 -2.37 -20.86 -1.91
C ASP A 292 -2.20 -21.00 -0.40
N ASP A 293 -2.09 -19.85 0.30
CA ASP A 293 -1.98 -19.80 1.74
C ASP A 293 -3.27 -20.29 2.41
N ASP A 294 -3.13 -20.91 3.59
CA ASP A 294 -4.26 -21.51 4.33
C ASP A 294 -5.29 -20.48 4.81
N VAL A 295 -4.95 -19.17 4.83
CA VAL A 295 -5.92 -18.08 5.12
C VAL A 295 -6.87 -17.82 3.96
N SER A 296 -6.62 -18.39 2.78
CA SER A 296 -7.47 -18.20 1.60
C SER A 296 -8.86 -18.75 1.82
N GLN A 297 -9.87 -17.94 1.50
CA GLN A 297 -11.28 -18.30 1.56
C GLN A 297 -11.99 -17.78 0.31
N PHE A 298 -12.49 -18.70 -0.51
CA PHE A 298 -13.16 -18.31 -1.76
C PHE A 298 -14.22 -17.20 -1.53
N PRO A 299 -14.23 -16.11 -2.31
CA PRO A 299 -13.44 -15.86 -3.52
C PRO A 299 -12.13 -15.08 -3.28
N TYR A 300 -11.56 -15.10 -2.09
CA TYR A 300 -10.34 -14.38 -1.74
C TYR A 300 -9.18 -15.36 -1.62
N LEU A 301 -8.17 -15.17 -2.45
CA LEU A 301 -6.99 -16.00 -2.53
C LEU A 301 -5.75 -15.19 -2.19
N LEU A 302 -4.90 -15.77 -1.37
CA LEU A 302 -3.60 -15.21 -1.02
C LEU A 302 -2.54 -16.27 -1.28
N ARG A 303 -1.39 -15.87 -1.84
CA ARG A 303 -0.28 -16.78 -2.09
C ARG A 303 1.04 -16.05 -1.91
N TYR A 304 1.98 -16.69 -1.23
CA TYR A 304 3.36 -16.23 -1.22
C TYR A 304 4.06 -16.63 -2.50
N ASP A 305 4.74 -15.67 -3.11
CA ASP A 305 5.64 -15.86 -4.24
C ASP A 305 6.88 -14.95 -4.09
N VAL A 306 7.66 -14.74 -5.13
CA VAL A 306 8.96 -14.07 -5.02
C VAL A 306 9.02 -12.80 -5.85
N GLU A 307 9.45 -11.70 -5.23
CA GLU A 307 10.06 -10.60 -5.94
C GLU A 307 11.58 -10.67 -5.78
N VAL A 308 12.30 -10.63 -6.89
CA VAL A 308 13.77 -10.51 -6.88
C VAL A 308 14.12 -9.05 -6.71
N SER A 309 14.28 -8.59 -5.47
CA SER A 309 14.60 -7.21 -5.09
C SER A 309 15.65 -7.18 -4.00
N GLY A 310 16.67 -6.34 -4.14
CA GLY A 310 17.79 -6.24 -3.20
C GLY A 310 18.72 -7.47 -3.14
N PHE A 311 18.55 -8.44 -4.02
CA PHE A 311 19.39 -9.62 -4.16
C PHE A 311 19.36 -10.16 -5.59
N GLY A 312 20.19 -11.16 -5.89
CA GLY A 312 20.22 -11.80 -7.20
C GLY A 312 20.51 -10.80 -8.33
N SER A 313 19.64 -10.76 -9.30
CA SER A 313 19.71 -9.92 -10.49
C SER A 313 19.06 -8.54 -10.33
N HIS A 314 18.80 -8.09 -9.12
CA HIS A 314 18.07 -6.83 -8.87
C HIS A 314 18.70 -5.58 -9.49
N GLN A 315 19.98 -5.63 -9.85
CA GLN A 315 20.65 -4.51 -10.54
C GLN A 315 20.10 -4.29 -11.98
N SER A 316 19.47 -5.30 -12.55
CA SER A 316 18.82 -5.24 -13.86
C SER A 316 17.35 -4.81 -13.79
N GLY A 317 16.87 -4.50 -12.60
CA GLY A 317 15.49 -4.23 -12.24
C GLY A 317 14.91 -5.30 -11.29
N HIS A 318 13.73 -5.04 -10.75
CA HIS A 318 13.02 -6.00 -9.92
C HIS A 318 12.15 -6.94 -10.77
N LEU A 319 11.95 -8.16 -10.31
CA LEU A 319 11.28 -9.20 -11.08
C LEU A 319 10.27 -9.94 -10.22
N CYS A 320 8.99 -9.91 -10.63
CA CYS A 320 7.91 -10.68 -10.02
C CYS A 320 7.86 -12.09 -10.62
N LEU A 321 7.95 -13.09 -9.77
CA LEU A 321 7.84 -14.50 -10.12
C LEU A 321 6.61 -15.08 -9.43
N LEU A 322 5.55 -15.30 -10.20
CA LEU A 322 4.26 -15.77 -9.70
C LEU A 322 4.03 -17.25 -10.03
N ARG A 323 3.33 -17.96 -9.18
CA ARG A 323 2.97 -19.37 -9.37
C ARG A 323 4.19 -20.30 -9.44
N LEU A 324 5.22 -20.03 -8.61
CA LEU A 324 6.34 -20.95 -8.46
C LEU A 324 5.91 -22.22 -7.69
N ASN A 325 6.29 -23.41 -8.16
CA ASN A 325 6.16 -24.64 -7.39
C ASN A 325 7.29 -24.75 -6.35
N ASN A 326 8.52 -24.52 -6.79
CA ASN A 326 9.68 -24.32 -5.94
C ASN A 326 9.96 -22.81 -5.88
N GLN A 327 9.86 -22.23 -4.70
CA GLN A 327 10.01 -20.79 -4.51
C GLN A 327 11.43 -20.39 -4.10
N MET A 328 12.32 -21.38 -3.95
CA MET A 328 13.73 -21.17 -3.68
C MET A 328 14.57 -21.59 -4.90
N TYR A 329 15.42 -20.68 -5.39
CA TYR A 329 16.36 -21.00 -6.47
C TYR A 329 17.31 -22.12 -6.05
N PRO A 330 17.63 -23.12 -6.91
CA PRO A 330 18.52 -24.24 -6.55
C PRO A 330 19.92 -23.79 -6.16
N GLY A 331 20.55 -24.52 -5.23
CA GLY A 331 21.97 -24.36 -4.88
C GLY A 331 22.24 -23.70 -3.52
N GLY A 332 21.19 -23.37 -2.76
CA GLY A 332 21.35 -22.81 -1.41
C GLY A 332 20.01 -22.53 -0.73
N GLU A 333 20.10 -21.98 0.49
CA GLU A 333 18.93 -21.71 1.33
C GLU A 333 18.73 -20.22 1.65
N SER A 334 19.48 -19.31 1.02
CA SER A 334 19.47 -17.88 1.28
C SER A 334 19.33 -17.10 -0.03
N LYS A 335 18.93 -15.84 0.04
CA LYS A 335 18.92 -14.92 -1.09
C LYS A 335 20.30 -14.74 -1.75
N HIS A 336 21.39 -15.00 -1.04
CA HIS A 336 22.76 -14.71 -1.50
C HIS A 336 23.26 -15.64 -2.62
N HIS A 337 22.65 -16.81 -2.83
CA HIS A 337 23.05 -17.74 -3.91
C HIS A 337 22.25 -17.52 -5.20
N TRP A 338 21.27 -16.64 -5.21
CA TRP A 338 20.49 -16.36 -6.41
C TRP A 338 21.34 -15.79 -7.53
N PRO A 339 21.06 -16.13 -8.79
CA PRO A 339 21.90 -15.73 -9.93
C PRO A 339 21.90 -14.21 -10.14
N LYS A 340 23.07 -13.69 -10.54
CA LYS A 340 23.22 -12.27 -10.87
C LYS A 340 22.71 -11.93 -12.28
N LEU A 341 22.67 -12.90 -13.18
CA LEU A 341 22.14 -12.74 -14.53
C LEU A 341 20.64 -13.07 -14.52
N CYS A 342 19.80 -12.08 -14.88
CA CYS A 342 18.36 -12.22 -14.83
C CYS A 342 17.83 -13.38 -15.69
N LEU A 343 18.42 -13.61 -16.88
CA LEU A 343 18.01 -14.69 -17.77
C LEU A 343 18.10 -16.09 -17.12
N ASN A 344 18.99 -16.30 -16.15
CA ASN A 344 19.06 -17.56 -15.42
C ASN A 344 17.87 -17.72 -14.47
N THR A 345 17.46 -16.65 -13.80
CA THR A 345 16.23 -16.63 -12.98
C THR A 345 15.00 -16.89 -13.85
N LEU A 346 14.91 -16.22 -15.00
CA LEU A 346 13.81 -16.38 -15.95
C LEU A 346 13.68 -17.83 -16.45
N ARG A 347 14.81 -18.44 -16.88
CA ARG A 347 14.84 -19.85 -17.32
C ARG A 347 14.33 -20.80 -16.24
N TRP A 348 14.81 -20.62 -15.02
CA TRP A 348 14.39 -21.45 -13.89
C TRP A 348 12.90 -21.27 -13.57
N ALA A 349 12.42 -20.03 -13.51
CA ALA A 349 11.01 -19.78 -13.21
C ALA A 349 10.09 -20.31 -14.33
N LYS A 350 10.44 -20.04 -15.58
CA LYS A 350 9.64 -20.49 -16.74
C LYS A 350 9.62 -22.01 -16.90
N SER A 351 10.68 -22.72 -16.53
CA SER A 351 10.69 -24.20 -16.54
C SER A 351 9.68 -24.80 -15.57
N GLN A 352 9.21 -24.06 -14.58
CA GLN A 352 8.15 -24.43 -13.65
C GLN A 352 6.74 -23.97 -14.10
N GLY A 353 6.64 -23.24 -15.20
CA GLY A 353 5.40 -22.65 -15.68
C GLY A 353 5.01 -21.34 -14.97
N ALA A 354 5.93 -20.70 -14.23
CA ALA A 354 5.68 -19.43 -13.55
C ALA A 354 5.23 -18.34 -14.53
N LEU A 355 4.37 -17.44 -14.06
CA LEU A 355 4.05 -16.18 -14.71
C LEU A 355 5.09 -15.15 -14.25
N VAL A 356 5.75 -14.47 -15.19
CA VAL A 356 6.92 -13.65 -14.90
C VAL A 356 6.82 -12.28 -15.56
N GLY A 357 7.12 -11.22 -14.82
CA GLY A 357 7.23 -9.86 -15.34
C GLY A 357 8.05 -8.94 -14.44
N PRO A 358 8.60 -7.84 -15.00
CA PRO A 358 9.26 -6.83 -14.20
C PRO A 358 8.26 -6.11 -13.30
N ALA A 359 8.68 -5.76 -12.10
CA ALA A 359 7.98 -4.85 -11.21
C ALA A 359 8.24 -3.39 -11.63
N HIS A 360 7.30 -2.48 -11.27
CA HIS A 360 7.42 -1.03 -11.51
C HIS A 360 8.10 -0.68 -12.84
N SER A 361 7.55 -1.20 -13.91
CA SER A 361 8.15 -1.23 -15.27
C SER A 361 8.49 0.14 -15.84
N GLY A 362 7.85 1.22 -15.36
CA GLY A 362 8.13 2.58 -15.78
C GLY A 362 9.42 3.16 -15.22
N TRP A 363 9.95 2.63 -14.12
CA TRP A 363 11.18 3.15 -13.54
C TRP A 363 12.40 2.78 -14.40
N GLY A 364 13.30 3.74 -14.52
CA GLY A 364 14.47 3.61 -15.38
C GLY A 364 14.20 3.88 -16.85
N LEU A 365 12.95 4.03 -17.24
CA LEU A 365 12.48 4.28 -18.60
C LEU A 365 11.61 5.54 -18.67
N ASN A 366 11.76 6.43 -17.70
CA ASN A 366 11.04 7.67 -17.64
C ASN A 366 11.39 8.58 -18.82
N GLN A 367 10.41 9.30 -19.27
CA GLN A 367 10.54 10.28 -20.35
C GLN A 367 10.06 11.65 -19.87
N THR A 368 10.53 12.69 -20.55
CA THR A 368 10.21 14.08 -20.17
C THR A 368 8.89 14.57 -20.76
N GLY A 369 8.42 13.94 -21.82
CA GLY A 369 7.19 14.30 -22.53
C GLY A 369 5.92 13.77 -21.86
N SER A 370 4.79 14.37 -22.19
CA SER A 370 3.46 13.98 -21.70
C SER A 370 2.55 13.38 -22.77
N ALA A 371 3.01 13.38 -24.03
CA ALA A 371 2.25 12.86 -25.16
C ALA A 371 2.63 11.42 -25.46
N LEU A 372 1.63 10.60 -25.78
CA LEU A 372 1.80 9.22 -26.28
C LEU A 372 1.28 9.11 -27.71
N PRO A 373 1.90 8.29 -28.55
CA PRO A 373 3.19 7.64 -28.34
C PRO A 373 4.35 8.64 -28.46
N THR A 374 5.48 8.32 -27.82
CA THR A 374 6.73 9.05 -28.06
C THR A 374 7.78 8.09 -28.60
N TYR A 375 8.60 8.57 -29.54
CA TYR A 375 9.70 7.80 -30.13
C TYR A 375 11.03 8.02 -29.41
N GLU A 376 11.06 8.85 -28.39
CA GLU A 376 12.23 9.03 -27.56
C GLU A 376 12.44 7.80 -26.69
N VAL A 377 13.56 7.15 -26.82
CA VAL A 377 14.00 6.07 -25.93
C VAL A 377 14.64 6.73 -24.72
N PRO A 378 14.11 6.55 -23.51
CA PRO A 378 14.70 7.13 -22.31
C PRO A 378 16.15 6.64 -22.12
N PRO A 379 17.04 7.48 -21.65
CA PRO A 379 18.40 7.04 -21.34
C PRO A 379 18.38 6.06 -20.17
N PHE A 380 19.29 5.09 -20.21
CA PHE A 380 19.49 4.17 -19.10
C PHE A 380 20.00 4.91 -17.86
N ASN A 381 19.33 4.78 -16.75
CA ASN A 381 19.68 5.44 -15.47
C ASN A 381 20.27 4.50 -14.41
N GLY A 382 20.53 3.23 -14.77
CA GLY A 382 21.11 2.23 -13.87
C GLY A 382 20.15 1.59 -12.88
N ILE A 383 18.88 2.00 -12.87
CA ILE A 383 17.82 1.46 -12.02
C ILE A 383 16.60 1.22 -12.88
N GLY A 384 15.84 0.17 -12.58
CA GLY A 384 14.58 -0.13 -13.25
C GLY A 384 14.61 -1.39 -14.08
N ALA A 385 13.64 -1.53 -14.99
CA ALA A 385 13.33 -2.77 -15.67
C ALA A 385 14.04 -2.96 -17.03
N ASN A 386 15.08 -2.19 -17.35
CA ASN A 386 15.65 -2.12 -18.70
C ASN A 386 16.12 -3.47 -19.24
N GLU A 387 16.82 -4.27 -18.42
CA GLU A 387 17.26 -5.60 -18.85
C GLU A 387 16.10 -6.55 -19.06
N TYR A 388 15.13 -6.57 -18.13
CA TYR A 388 13.94 -7.41 -18.26
C TYR A 388 13.06 -7.02 -19.45
N ILE A 389 13.04 -5.76 -19.81
CA ILE A 389 12.35 -5.31 -21.03
C ILE A 389 13.06 -5.84 -22.27
N ALA A 390 14.40 -5.84 -22.29
CA ALA A 390 15.16 -6.48 -23.37
C ALA A 390 14.89 -8.00 -23.41
N ASP A 391 14.72 -8.65 -22.25
CA ASP A 391 14.42 -10.07 -22.15
C ASP A 391 13.04 -10.44 -22.71
N VAL A 392 12.14 -9.49 -22.98
CA VAL A 392 10.91 -9.71 -23.77
C VAL A 392 11.20 -10.35 -25.13
N THR A 393 12.36 -10.10 -25.68
CA THR A 393 12.82 -10.66 -26.98
C THR A 393 13.27 -12.11 -26.89
N HIS A 394 13.50 -12.66 -25.69
CA HIS A 394 14.08 -13.98 -25.50
C HIS A 394 13.00 -15.06 -25.36
N MET A 395 13.34 -16.24 -25.87
CA MET A 395 12.60 -17.48 -25.66
C MET A 395 13.41 -18.40 -24.76
N VAL A 396 12.76 -19.00 -23.79
CA VAL A 396 13.37 -19.93 -22.83
C VAL A 396 12.57 -21.24 -22.75
N PRO A 397 13.15 -22.36 -22.29
CA PRO A 397 12.38 -23.61 -22.12
C PRO A 397 11.24 -23.46 -21.11
N GLY A 398 10.03 -23.81 -21.52
CA GLY A 398 8.88 -23.99 -20.63
C GLY A 398 8.88 -25.34 -19.93
N PRO A 399 7.79 -25.71 -19.20
CA PRO A 399 7.70 -26.96 -18.44
C PRO A 399 7.81 -28.22 -19.31
N ASP A 400 7.37 -28.17 -20.55
CA ASP A 400 7.45 -29.26 -21.54
C ASP A 400 8.72 -29.20 -22.41
N GLY A 401 9.65 -28.31 -22.09
CA GLY A 401 10.88 -28.05 -22.84
C GLY A 401 10.70 -27.24 -24.11
N LYS A 402 9.48 -26.89 -24.49
CA LYS A 402 9.25 -26.04 -25.66
C LYS A 402 9.57 -24.57 -25.34
N PRO A 403 9.99 -23.80 -26.35
CA PRO A 403 10.27 -22.39 -26.19
C PRO A 403 9.01 -21.59 -25.78
N VAL A 404 9.11 -20.80 -24.72
CA VAL A 404 8.09 -19.85 -24.26
C VAL A 404 8.74 -18.47 -24.08
N PRO A 405 7.99 -17.36 -24.13
CA PRO A 405 8.53 -16.05 -23.82
C PRO A 405 9.17 -16.00 -22.42
N ALA A 406 10.33 -15.40 -22.30
CA ALA A 406 11.03 -15.28 -21.02
C ALA A 406 10.28 -14.33 -20.06
N VAL A 407 9.63 -13.29 -20.59
CA VAL A 407 8.80 -12.33 -19.87
C VAL A 407 7.36 -12.42 -20.41
N ASP A 408 6.40 -12.55 -19.51
CA ASP A 408 4.98 -12.67 -19.88
C ASP A 408 4.28 -11.31 -19.91
N PHE A 409 4.58 -10.41 -18.94
CA PHE A 409 3.87 -9.15 -18.79
C PHE A 409 4.81 -8.00 -18.38
N LEU A 410 4.35 -6.77 -18.60
CA LEU A 410 4.86 -5.56 -17.98
C LEU A 410 3.90 -5.12 -16.87
N SER A 411 4.44 -4.64 -15.77
CA SER A 411 3.66 -4.11 -14.66
C SER A 411 3.11 -2.72 -14.96
N MET A 412 1.96 -2.41 -14.39
CA MET A 412 1.22 -1.18 -14.60
C MET A 412 0.65 -0.68 -13.28
N VAL A 413 0.46 0.63 -13.18
CA VAL A 413 -0.26 1.40 -12.16
C VAL A 413 0.63 2.02 -11.08
N ASP A 414 1.69 1.39 -10.66
CA ASP A 414 2.56 1.89 -9.57
C ASP A 414 3.63 2.90 -10.02
N THR A 415 3.79 3.10 -11.33
CA THR A 415 4.63 4.16 -11.90
C THR A 415 3.83 5.07 -12.83
N PRO A 416 4.37 6.21 -13.30
CA PRO A 416 3.61 7.09 -14.18
C PRO A 416 3.11 6.39 -15.45
N SER A 417 1.82 6.44 -15.71
CA SER A 417 1.16 5.71 -16.81
C SER A 417 1.76 5.99 -18.17
N VAL A 418 2.27 7.22 -18.40
CA VAL A 418 2.94 7.56 -19.67
C VAL A 418 4.22 6.77 -19.86
N TRP A 419 4.98 6.51 -18.81
CA TRP A 419 6.22 5.74 -18.89
C TRP A 419 5.94 4.27 -19.20
N GLU A 420 5.02 3.69 -18.46
CA GLU A 420 4.60 2.29 -18.62
C GLU A 420 3.98 2.01 -19.99
N LEU A 421 3.01 2.82 -20.38
CA LEU A 421 2.32 2.65 -21.66
C LEU A 421 3.25 2.87 -22.85
N ASN A 422 4.18 3.83 -22.77
CA ASN A 422 5.12 4.07 -23.85
C ASN A 422 5.97 2.83 -24.15
N ILE A 423 6.55 2.21 -23.12
CA ILE A 423 7.35 1.00 -23.27
C ILE A 423 6.51 -0.16 -23.77
N TRP A 424 5.32 -0.34 -23.24
CA TRP A 424 4.41 -1.39 -23.69
C TRP A 424 4.04 -1.22 -25.17
N TYR A 425 3.71 -0.01 -25.61
CA TYR A 425 3.40 0.26 -27.02
C TYR A 425 4.60 -0.02 -27.93
N HIS A 426 5.82 0.33 -27.51
CA HIS A 426 7.03 0.01 -28.28
C HIS A 426 7.24 -1.50 -28.39
N THR A 427 7.07 -2.28 -27.31
CA THR A 427 7.21 -3.74 -27.37
C THR A 427 6.17 -4.36 -28.32
N LEU A 428 4.91 -3.91 -28.25
CA LEU A 428 3.86 -4.37 -29.16
C LEU A 428 4.15 -4.00 -30.62
N ASN A 429 4.61 -2.78 -30.88
CA ASN A 429 4.95 -2.30 -32.23
C ASN A 429 6.15 -3.04 -32.82
N CYS A 430 7.05 -3.58 -31.99
CA CYS A 430 8.14 -4.47 -32.39
C CYS A 430 7.68 -5.92 -32.61
N GLY A 431 6.41 -6.23 -32.42
CA GLY A 431 5.81 -7.55 -32.64
C GLY A 431 5.83 -8.49 -31.43
N PHE A 432 6.28 -8.02 -30.27
CA PHE A 432 6.26 -8.81 -29.03
C PHE A 432 4.90 -8.67 -28.33
N ARG A 433 4.21 -9.78 -28.13
CA ARG A 433 2.87 -9.79 -27.50
C ARG A 433 2.94 -9.82 -25.98
N THR A 434 3.72 -8.91 -25.38
CA THR A 434 3.82 -8.76 -23.94
C THR A 434 2.49 -8.29 -23.35
N ARG A 435 2.06 -8.94 -22.27
CA ARG A 435 0.81 -8.60 -21.57
C ARG A 435 1.06 -7.47 -20.58
N ILE A 436 0.02 -7.06 -19.88
CA ILE A 436 0.09 -6.11 -18.78
C ILE A 436 -0.53 -6.73 -17.53
N SER A 437 -0.06 -6.30 -16.35
CA SER A 437 -0.67 -6.69 -15.07
C SER A 437 -0.59 -5.53 -14.08
N GLY A 438 -1.69 -5.28 -13.35
CA GLY A 438 -1.77 -4.21 -12.37
C GLY A 438 -1.12 -4.60 -11.06
N GLU A 439 -0.35 -3.67 -10.47
CA GLU A 439 0.34 -3.83 -9.20
C GLU A 439 0.25 -2.56 -8.35
N THR A 440 0.44 -2.71 -7.04
CA THR A 440 0.52 -1.61 -6.10
C THR A 440 1.89 -1.49 -5.46
N ASP A 441 2.64 -2.58 -5.39
CA ASP A 441 3.87 -2.72 -4.59
C ASP A 441 3.63 -2.26 -3.14
N PHE A 442 2.44 -2.62 -2.59
CA PHE A 442 2.05 -2.22 -1.24
C PHE A 442 2.93 -2.92 -0.19
N PRO A 443 3.43 -2.21 0.81
CA PRO A 443 3.36 -0.78 1.07
C PRO A 443 4.62 -0.01 0.60
N CYS A 444 5.43 -0.56 -0.29
CA CYS A 444 6.72 0.03 -0.67
C CYS A 444 6.57 1.25 -1.59
N ILE A 445 5.75 1.15 -2.65
CA ILE A 445 5.47 2.27 -3.56
C ILE A 445 4.17 2.97 -3.17
N TYR A 446 3.08 2.23 -3.08
CA TYR A 446 1.82 2.75 -2.57
C TYR A 446 1.51 2.19 -1.18
N ASP A 447 1.53 3.05 -0.19
CA ASP A 447 1.23 2.72 1.20
C ASP A 447 -0.23 3.00 1.62
N GLU A 448 -1.06 3.50 0.69
CA GLU A 448 -2.46 3.83 1.01
C GLU A 448 -3.31 2.59 1.24
N ARG A 449 -3.25 1.58 0.36
CA ARG A 449 -4.05 0.35 0.41
C ARG A 449 -3.56 -0.69 -0.60
N VAL A 450 -3.86 -1.95 -0.35
CA VAL A 450 -3.65 -3.03 -1.31
C VAL A 450 -4.61 -2.90 -2.50
N GLY A 451 -4.19 -3.35 -3.67
CA GLY A 451 -5.04 -3.34 -4.86
C GLY A 451 -5.40 -1.95 -5.36
N LEU A 452 -4.55 -0.93 -5.09
CA LEU A 452 -4.67 0.36 -5.74
C LEU A 452 -4.43 0.23 -7.24
N GLY A 453 -3.46 -0.62 -7.64
CA GLY A 453 -3.32 -1.16 -8.98
C GLY A 453 -3.89 -2.56 -9.04
N ARG A 454 -4.78 -2.83 -10.02
CA ARG A 454 -5.51 -4.11 -10.15
C ARG A 454 -5.49 -4.62 -11.57
N SER A 455 -5.29 -5.94 -11.70
CA SER A 455 -5.69 -6.70 -12.88
C SER A 455 -7.08 -7.28 -12.66
N TYR A 456 -7.96 -7.12 -13.64
CA TYR A 456 -9.24 -7.81 -13.70
C TYR A 456 -9.15 -8.89 -14.77
N VAL A 457 -9.22 -10.13 -14.36
CA VAL A 457 -9.04 -11.31 -15.25
C VAL A 457 -10.37 -11.97 -15.51
N LYS A 458 -10.70 -12.20 -16.78
CA LYS A 458 -11.89 -12.92 -17.20
C LYS A 458 -11.71 -14.43 -17.05
N LEU A 459 -12.56 -15.05 -16.25
CA LEU A 459 -12.64 -16.50 -16.08
C LEU A 459 -14.06 -17.01 -16.34
N ASP A 460 -14.18 -18.11 -17.04
CA ASP A 460 -15.47 -18.75 -17.33
C ASP A 460 -15.91 -19.74 -16.22
N GLY A 461 -15.01 -20.01 -15.26
CA GLY A 461 -15.23 -20.93 -14.15
C GLY A 461 -14.99 -20.31 -12.79
N ARG A 462 -14.83 -21.20 -11.81
CA ARG A 462 -14.47 -20.79 -10.45
C ARG A 462 -13.07 -20.19 -10.43
N LEU A 463 -12.88 -19.10 -9.70
CA LEU A 463 -11.58 -18.48 -9.49
C LEU A 463 -10.61 -19.47 -8.80
N THR A 464 -9.44 -19.65 -9.42
CA THR A 464 -8.24 -20.24 -8.82
C THR A 464 -7.06 -19.29 -9.07
N TYR A 465 -6.02 -19.36 -8.24
CA TYR A 465 -4.81 -18.56 -8.47
C TYR A 465 -4.14 -18.93 -9.80
N ASN A 466 -4.12 -20.22 -10.15
CA ASN A 466 -3.55 -20.69 -11.40
C ASN A 466 -4.29 -20.14 -12.62
N ASP A 467 -5.63 -20.20 -12.63
CA ASP A 467 -6.42 -19.70 -13.76
C ASP A 467 -6.33 -18.18 -13.89
N TRP A 468 -6.22 -17.47 -12.74
CA TRP A 468 -6.00 -16.04 -12.75
C TRP A 468 -4.64 -15.69 -13.40
N CYS A 469 -3.56 -16.38 -13.05
CA CYS A 469 -2.26 -16.20 -13.69
C CYS A 469 -2.29 -16.56 -15.19
N GLU A 470 -2.97 -17.65 -15.57
CA GLU A 470 -3.13 -18.03 -16.98
C GLU A 470 -3.95 -17.00 -17.77
N GLY A 471 -4.96 -16.39 -17.14
CA GLY A 471 -5.72 -15.33 -17.75
C GLY A 471 -4.86 -14.11 -18.10
N ILE A 472 -3.92 -13.72 -17.21
CA ILE A 472 -2.93 -12.66 -17.51
C ILE A 472 -2.03 -13.09 -18.67
N ARG A 473 -1.47 -14.32 -18.63
CA ARG A 473 -0.63 -14.86 -19.70
C ARG A 473 -1.34 -14.88 -21.05
N ALA A 474 -2.60 -15.23 -21.06
CA ALA A 474 -3.42 -15.20 -22.27
C ALA A 474 -3.78 -13.77 -22.73
N GLY A 475 -3.70 -12.77 -21.85
CA GLY A 475 -4.15 -11.41 -22.10
C GLY A 475 -5.66 -11.23 -21.93
N ARG A 476 -6.33 -12.09 -21.17
CA ARG A 476 -7.76 -11.97 -20.82
C ARG A 476 -7.94 -11.06 -19.60
N ASN A 477 -7.30 -9.91 -19.63
CA ASN A 477 -7.34 -8.98 -18.51
C ASN A 477 -7.28 -7.52 -18.96
N TYR A 478 -7.81 -6.66 -18.13
CA TYR A 478 -7.53 -5.22 -18.15
C TYR A 478 -6.98 -4.77 -16.81
N VAL A 479 -6.34 -3.61 -16.77
CA VAL A 479 -5.78 -3.03 -15.55
C VAL A 479 -6.35 -1.66 -15.28
N GLY A 480 -6.42 -1.28 -14.01
CA GLY A 480 -6.89 0.02 -13.55
C GLY A 480 -6.80 0.15 -12.04
N ASP A 481 -7.33 1.25 -11.50
CA ASP A 481 -7.40 1.52 -10.07
C ASP A 481 -8.69 0.99 -9.40
N GLY A 482 -9.50 0.24 -10.14
CA GLY A 482 -10.80 -0.29 -9.69
C GLY A 482 -11.96 0.71 -9.70
N ARG A 483 -11.74 1.95 -10.18
CA ARG A 483 -12.77 2.98 -10.35
C ARG A 483 -13.14 3.19 -11.82
N SER A 484 -12.41 2.55 -12.73
CA SER A 484 -12.75 2.42 -14.14
C SER A 484 -12.66 0.98 -14.59
N HIS A 485 -13.52 0.58 -15.49
CA HIS A 485 -13.64 -0.79 -16.00
C HIS A 485 -13.82 -0.77 -17.50
N LEU A 486 -13.08 -1.66 -18.21
CA LEU A 486 -13.20 -1.95 -19.62
C LEU A 486 -13.56 -3.42 -19.80
N ILE A 487 -14.83 -3.70 -19.95
CA ILE A 487 -15.38 -5.05 -19.91
C ILE A 487 -15.72 -5.52 -21.33
N ASP A 488 -15.45 -6.78 -21.63
CA ASP A 488 -15.84 -7.46 -22.88
C ASP A 488 -15.32 -6.73 -24.14
N PHE A 489 -14.04 -6.31 -24.12
CA PHE A 489 -13.40 -5.76 -25.31
C PHE A 489 -13.23 -6.82 -26.40
N GLN A 490 -13.66 -6.50 -27.61
CA GLN A 490 -13.49 -7.35 -28.79
C GLN A 490 -13.38 -6.51 -30.07
N VAL A 491 -12.76 -7.11 -31.08
CA VAL A 491 -12.68 -6.58 -32.43
C VAL A 491 -13.37 -7.55 -33.36
N ASP A 492 -14.45 -7.11 -34.01
CA ASP A 492 -15.43 -7.99 -34.69
C ASP A 492 -15.91 -9.08 -33.73
N ASN A 493 -15.58 -10.34 -34.01
CA ASN A 493 -15.92 -11.50 -33.17
C ASN A 493 -14.71 -12.05 -32.41
N VAL A 494 -13.56 -11.37 -32.45
CA VAL A 494 -12.34 -11.81 -31.75
C VAL A 494 -12.31 -11.20 -30.36
N GLN A 495 -12.44 -12.04 -29.35
CA GLN A 495 -12.37 -11.62 -27.95
C GLN A 495 -10.91 -11.53 -27.50
N MET A 496 -10.64 -10.61 -26.59
CA MET A 496 -9.33 -10.45 -25.97
C MET A 496 -8.94 -11.71 -25.16
N GLY A 497 -7.74 -12.23 -25.42
CA GLY A 497 -7.17 -13.37 -24.68
C GLY A 497 -7.79 -14.74 -25.04
N VAL A 498 -8.57 -14.83 -26.10
CA VAL A 498 -9.15 -16.07 -26.61
C VAL A 498 -8.52 -16.40 -27.96
N ASP A 499 -8.15 -17.66 -28.19
CA ASP A 499 -7.57 -18.16 -29.46
C ASP A 499 -6.41 -17.28 -30.00
N GLY A 500 -5.55 -16.79 -29.07
CA GLY A 500 -4.41 -15.93 -29.40
C GLY A 500 -4.77 -14.47 -29.71
N SER A 501 -6.04 -14.08 -29.65
CA SER A 501 -6.53 -12.71 -29.93
C SER A 501 -6.02 -12.16 -31.27
N GLU A 502 -6.15 -12.94 -32.32
CA GLU A 502 -5.65 -12.59 -33.65
C GLU A 502 -6.78 -12.50 -34.65
N LEU A 503 -7.00 -11.26 -35.17
CA LEU A 503 -7.89 -11.02 -36.31
C LEU A 503 -7.05 -10.90 -37.59
N ARG A 504 -7.28 -11.82 -38.55
CA ARG A 504 -6.58 -11.82 -39.84
C ARG A 504 -7.52 -11.27 -40.92
N LEU A 505 -7.13 -10.16 -41.53
CA LEU A 505 -7.82 -9.58 -42.65
C LEU A 505 -7.10 -9.91 -43.94
N ALA A 506 -7.82 -10.41 -44.95
CA ALA A 506 -7.24 -10.71 -46.25
C ALA A 506 -6.83 -9.45 -47.04
N LYS A 507 -7.39 -8.32 -46.70
CA LYS A 507 -7.10 -6.98 -47.23
C LYS A 507 -7.44 -5.95 -46.16
N ALA A 508 -7.03 -4.70 -46.36
CA ALA A 508 -7.48 -3.60 -45.52
C ALA A 508 -9.02 -3.50 -45.54
N ASP A 509 -9.62 -3.47 -44.34
CA ASP A 509 -11.07 -3.41 -44.18
C ASP A 509 -11.44 -2.66 -42.89
N THR A 510 -12.72 -2.33 -42.76
CA THR A 510 -13.27 -1.74 -41.55
C THR A 510 -13.60 -2.85 -40.54
N VAL A 511 -13.22 -2.67 -39.27
CA VAL A 511 -13.54 -3.57 -38.18
C VAL A 511 -14.40 -2.89 -37.14
N LEU A 512 -15.26 -3.65 -36.46
CA LEU A 512 -16.09 -3.17 -35.38
C LEU A 512 -15.38 -3.43 -34.04
N VAL A 513 -15.04 -2.34 -33.32
CA VAL A 513 -14.49 -2.42 -31.95
C VAL A 513 -15.64 -2.21 -30.96
N THR A 514 -15.80 -3.13 -30.01
CA THR A 514 -16.80 -3.04 -28.95
C THR A 514 -16.19 -3.24 -27.58
N ALA A 515 -16.67 -2.48 -26.59
CA ALA A 515 -16.35 -2.64 -25.18
C ALA A 515 -17.50 -2.11 -24.32
N LYS A 516 -17.63 -2.64 -23.11
CA LYS A 516 -18.47 -2.04 -22.06
C LYS A 516 -17.58 -1.26 -21.11
N VAL A 517 -17.89 -0.01 -20.89
CA VAL A 517 -17.10 0.89 -20.05
C VAL A 517 -17.93 1.41 -18.90
N ALA A 518 -17.36 1.41 -17.71
CA ALA A 518 -17.95 2.01 -16.52
C ALA A 518 -16.86 2.72 -15.71
N ALA A 519 -17.15 3.93 -15.23
CA ALA A 519 -16.23 4.66 -14.37
C ALA A 519 -16.99 5.45 -13.29
N ARG A 520 -16.38 5.55 -12.11
CA ARG A 520 -16.89 6.37 -11.02
C ARG A 520 -15.89 7.45 -10.66
N LEU A 521 -16.13 8.65 -11.20
CA LEU A 521 -15.33 9.84 -10.88
C LEU A 521 -15.55 10.32 -9.44
N ASN A 522 -14.62 11.08 -8.93
CA ASN A 522 -14.77 11.81 -7.67
C ASN A 522 -15.94 12.81 -7.78
N ASP A 523 -16.62 13.07 -6.65
CA ASP A 523 -17.75 14.01 -6.61
C ASP A 523 -17.27 15.44 -6.90
N GLU A 524 -16.08 15.82 -6.39
CA GLU A 524 -15.46 17.12 -6.62
C GLU A 524 -14.22 17.01 -7.52
N PRO A 525 -13.96 17.99 -8.38
CA PRO A 525 -12.75 18.04 -9.18
C PRO A 525 -11.52 18.29 -8.31
N ILE A 526 -10.36 17.81 -8.78
CA ILE A 526 -9.07 18.12 -8.18
C ILE A 526 -8.53 19.40 -8.83
N PRO A 527 -8.42 20.54 -8.09
CA PRO A 527 -7.99 21.81 -8.66
C PRO A 527 -6.58 21.72 -9.27
N GLY A 528 -6.43 22.27 -10.47
CA GLY A 528 -5.15 22.36 -11.17
C GLY A 528 -4.54 21.02 -11.62
N LEU A 529 -5.27 19.92 -11.55
CA LEU A 529 -4.77 18.59 -11.92
C LEU A 529 -4.28 18.52 -13.37
N ALA A 530 -4.99 19.16 -14.28
CA ALA A 530 -4.65 19.16 -15.72
C ALA A 530 -3.24 19.73 -15.99
N ASN A 531 -2.81 20.69 -15.16
CA ASN A 531 -1.56 21.42 -15.34
C ASN A 531 -0.38 20.83 -14.55
N ARG A 532 -0.58 19.76 -13.80
CA ARG A 532 0.51 19.12 -13.07
C ARG A 532 1.43 18.35 -14.02
N ASN A 533 2.72 18.29 -13.66
CA ASN A 533 3.64 17.37 -14.33
C ASN A 533 3.19 15.91 -14.12
N TYR A 534 3.48 15.03 -15.07
CA TYR A 534 3.12 13.61 -14.96
C TYR A 534 3.67 12.95 -13.70
N ALA A 535 4.89 13.25 -13.29
CA ALA A 535 5.46 12.77 -12.04
C ALA A 535 4.73 13.25 -10.77
N GLN A 536 3.92 14.30 -10.86
CA GLN A 536 3.12 14.87 -9.78
C GLN A 536 1.62 14.55 -9.87
N LYS A 537 1.19 13.93 -10.97
CA LYS A 537 -0.22 13.51 -11.14
C LYS A 537 -0.43 12.20 -10.40
N PRO A 538 -1.68 11.88 -10.07
CA PRO A 538 -2.00 10.60 -9.41
C PRO A 538 -1.88 9.39 -10.35
N TYR A 539 -0.94 9.32 -11.24
CA TYR A 539 -0.70 8.23 -12.19
C TYR A 539 -2.00 7.67 -12.78
N TRP A 540 -2.27 6.37 -12.61
CA TRP A 540 -3.51 5.72 -12.99
C TRP A 540 -4.73 6.19 -12.21
N HIS A 541 -4.54 6.88 -11.08
CA HIS A 541 -5.63 7.52 -10.35
C HIS A 541 -6.33 8.63 -11.13
N ILE A 542 -5.77 9.04 -12.26
CA ILE A 542 -6.42 10.01 -13.16
C ILE A 542 -7.78 9.50 -13.66
N GLU A 543 -7.98 8.19 -13.72
CA GLU A 543 -9.23 7.55 -14.08
C GLU A 543 -10.36 7.91 -13.11
N ARG A 544 -10.06 8.12 -11.84
CA ARG A 544 -11.00 8.56 -10.81
C ARG A 544 -10.88 10.04 -10.47
N ALA A 545 -9.84 10.69 -10.94
CA ALA A 545 -9.60 12.10 -10.71
C ALA A 545 -10.47 12.92 -11.66
N ARG A 546 -11.49 13.56 -11.12
CA ARG A 546 -12.33 14.46 -11.91
C ARG A 546 -11.60 15.75 -12.23
N LEU A 547 -11.50 16.07 -13.53
CA LEU A 547 -10.98 17.35 -14.00
C LEU A 547 -12.02 18.46 -13.82
N GLU A 548 -11.53 19.71 -13.67
CA GLU A 548 -12.39 20.88 -13.67
C GLU A 548 -13.12 21.03 -15.02
N GLY A 549 -14.37 21.43 -14.97
CA GLY A 549 -15.19 21.70 -16.16
C GLY A 549 -15.83 20.49 -16.84
N THR A 550 -15.56 19.24 -16.40
CA THR A 550 -16.17 18.04 -16.98
C THR A 550 -16.56 17.02 -15.93
N ARG A 551 -17.57 16.20 -16.25
CA ARG A 551 -17.95 14.97 -15.54
C ARG A 551 -17.81 13.72 -16.42
N LYS A 552 -17.17 13.86 -17.59
CA LYS A 552 -17.00 12.77 -18.54
C LYS A 552 -15.54 12.35 -18.61
N LEU A 553 -15.32 11.08 -18.88
CA LEU A 553 -14.02 10.50 -19.21
C LEU A 553 -14.01 10.10 -20.68
N PRO A 554 -12.98 10.47 -21.44
CA PRO A 554 -12.83 10.00 -22.80
C PRO A 554 -12.45 8.51 -22.81
N VAL A 555 -13.07 7.76 -23.69
CA VAL A 555 -12.70 6.40 -24.07
C VAL A 555 -12.07 6.46 -25.45
N GLU A 556 -10.86 5.96 -25.58
CA GLU A 556 -10.07 6.05 -26.81
C GLU A 556 -9.76 4.66 -27.35
N VAL A 557 -9.91 4.48 -28.66
CA VAL A 557 -9.39 3.30 -29.37
C VAL A 557 -8.01 3.63 -29.91
N LEU A 558 -7.02 2.86 -29.48
CA LEU A 558 -5.63 3.08 -29.86
C LEU A 558 -5.17 2.03 -30.88
N VAL A 559 -4.52 2.49 -31.94
CA VAL A 559 -3.84 1.63 -32.91
C VAL A 559 -2.39 2.10 -33.04
N ASN A 560 -1.45 1.20 -32.82
CA ASN A 560 0.00 1.48 -32.80
C ASN A 560 0.37 2.64 -31.84
N GLY A 561 -0.38 2.82 -30.75
CA GLY A 561 -0.19 3.88 -29.77
C GLY A 561 -0.93 5.19 -30.07
N TYR A 562 -1.56 5.33 -31.24
CA TYR A 562 -2.30 6.53 -31.65
C TYR A 562 -3.80 6.37 -31.42
N ALA A 563 -4.42 7.38 -30.83
CA ALA A 563 -5.88 7.44 -30.71
C ALA A 563 -6.51 7.68 -32.09
N ILE A 564 -7.26 6.70 -32.59
CA ILE A 564 -7.92 6.75 -33.89
C ILE A 564 -9.43 7.02 -33.78
N ALA A 565 -10.02 6.75 -32.61
CA ALA A 565 -11.40 7.04 -32.27
C ALA A 565 -11.50 7.43 -30.80
N LYS A 566 -12.48 8.30 -30.51
CA LYS A 566 -12.74 8.79 -29.16
C LYS A 566 -14.23 8.97 -28.94
N GLN A 567 -14.71 8.58 -27.75
CA GLN A 567 -16.08 8.79 -27.28
C GLN A 567 -16.03 9.25 -25.81
N ASP A 568 -16.85 10.28 -25.48
CA ASP A 568 -16.98 10.81 -24.12
C ASP A 568 -18.17 10.19 -23.37
#